data_6bc1e7d2545144ec73104a241dddaf78
#
_entry.id   6bc1e7d2545144ec73104a241dddaf78
#
_cell.length_a   1.000
_cell.length_b   1.000
_cell.length_c   1.000
_cell.angle_alpha   90.00
_cell.angle_beta   90.00
_cell.angle_gamma   90.00
#
_symmetry.space_group_name_H-M   'P 1'
#
loop_
_entity.id
_entity.type
_entity.pdbx_description
1 polymer ?
#
loop_
_entity_poly.entity_id
_entity_poly.type
_entity_poly.pdbx_seq_one_letter_code
_entity_poly.pdbx_strand_id
1 'polypeptide(L)'
;MSQNQFKLILGPFRIVKSFDAVIANHETALLQPDFWDFLPRYSPNSSIKSLSFSEKVILLGEAVYEFTREQLIEELLTLTASRPPIHWAPVNEDLFVEQFLWSQESMALSELKKTVPIVEQEGRTTWNHDSLNWCLQNLLKVEQQGWTYGFWQNRKGYLGHSPELIADWSAKNQTFSTAALAGTFKPDIDESVAWKDQKTKDEHEIVIEDIFEQLKTVLSAKQIKQSHTYLQRLAHLSHFKTDFTVEGILFEQAIKLVDVLHPTAALGVFPRRYEFFQKFSQLKLQTRRKTFAAPLTFISPESVFSIGMIRNLFFSEDCVQIFSGCGVTAASELKSELQELDRKRTAVKKILGLAND
;
A
#
# COMPACT_ATOMS: atom_id res chain seq x y z
N MET A 1 -6.87 2.06 14.24
CA MET A 1 -8.34 2.01 13.98
C MET A 1 -8.82 0.58 14.13
N SER A 2 -9.99 0.34 14.78
CA SER A 2 -10.55 -1.01 14.79
C SER A 2 -10.99 -1.39 13.37
N GLN A 3 -10.78 -2.65 12.98
CA GLN A 3 -11.13 -3.14 11.64
C GLN A 3 -12.65 -3.11 11.32
N ASN A 4 -13.49 -2.81 12.31
CA ASN A 4 -14.93 -2.78 12.19
C ASN A 4 -15.54 -1.36 12.24
N GLN A 5 -14.71 -0.32 12.23
CA GLN A 5 -15.18 1.07 12.17
C GLN A 5 -14.74 1.72 10.87
N PHE A 6 -15.67 2.36 10.19
CA PHE A 6 -15.45 3.09 8.95
C PHE A 6 -15.70 4.57 9.17
N LYS A 7 -14.85 5.39 8.58
CA LYS A 7 -15.05 6.83 8.51
C LYS A 7 -15.38 7.19 7.07
N LEU A 8 -16.57 7.74 6.87
CA LEU A 8 -16.97 8.34 5.60
C LEU A 8 -16.86 9.84 5.73
N ILE A 9 -16.06 10.46 4.89
CA ILE A 9 -15.82 11.88 4.90
C ILE A 9 -16.34 12.46 3.60
N LEU A 10 -17.29 13.37 3.70
CA LEU A 10 -17.90 14.04 2.56
C LEU A 10 -17.27 15.42 2.36
N GLY A 11 -17.06 15.78 1.06
CA GLY A 11 -16.55 17.11 0.70
C GLY A 11 -17.50 18.25 1.08
N PRO A 12 -17.07 19.51 0.88
CA PRO A 12 -15.97 19.88 -0.01
C PRO A 12 -14.58 19.62 0.58
N PHE A 13 -13.68 19.11 -0.27
CA PHE A 13 -12.28 18.90 0.08
C PHE A 13 -11.45 20.09 -0.39
N ARG A 14 -10.49 20.52 0.43
CA ARG A 14 -9.56 21.58 0.10
C ARG A 14 -8.15 20.99 -0.06
N ILE A 15 -7.57 21.14 -1.23
CA ILE A 15 -6.18 20.76 -1.49
C ILE A 15 -5.28 21.89 -0.99
N VAL A 16 -4.35 21.59 -0.11
CA VAL A 16 -3.36 22.54 0.42
C VAL A 16 -1.95 22.11 0.00
N LYS A 17 -1.08 23.12 -0.16
CA LYS A 17 0.30 22.91 -0.62
C LYS A 17 1.33 22.77 0.51
N SER A 18 0.92 22.90 1.76
CA SER A 18 1.83 22.86 2.90
C SER A 18 1.32 21.93 3.99
N PHE A 19 2.13 20.93 4.32
CA PHE A 19 1.89 20.03 5.43
C PHE A 19 2.02 20.73 6.79
N ASP A 20 2.91 21.73 6.88
CA ASP A 20 3.12 22.50 8.13
C ASP A 20 1.84 23.22 8.56
N ALA A 21 1.01 23.65 7.61
CA ALA A 21 -0.28 24.27 7.92
C ALA A 21 -1.27 23.27 8.58
N VAL A 22 -1.22 22.00 8.20
CA VAL A 22 -2.08 20.94 8.79
C VAL A 22 -1.69 20.69 10.24
N ILE A 23 -0.40 20.57 10.50
CA ILE A 23 0.12 20.35 11.87
C ILE A 23 -0.17 21.57 12.77
N ALA A 24 0.08 22.78 12.27
CA ALA A 24 -0.10 24.02 13.03
C ALA A 24 -1.57 24.26 13.44
N ASN A 25 -2.52 23.84 12.61
CA ASN A 25 -3.95 24.08 12.83
C ASN A 25 -4.69 22.89 13.44
N HIS A 26 -4.02 21.78 13.77
CA HIS A 26 -4.64 20.53 14.24
C HIS A 26 -5.79 20.04 13.36
N GLU A 27 -5.68 20.22 12.06
CA GLU A 27 -6.70 19.80 11.09
C GLU A 27 -6.57 18.31 10.76
N THR A 28 -7.69 17.70 10.39
CA THR A 28 -7.71 16.33 9.88
C THR A 28 -7.35 16.36 8.40
N ALA A 29 -6.43 15.53 7.99
CA ALA A 29 -5.93 15.48 6.62
C ALA A 29 -5.72 14.07 6.09
N LEU A 30 -5.81 13.94 4.77
CA LEU A 30 -5.41 12.76 4.01
C LEU A 30 -4.20 13.12 3.15
N LEU A 31 -3.08 12.44 3.37
CA LEU A 31 -1.89 12.55 2.52
C LEU A 31 -1.94 11.46 1.44
N GLN A 32 -1.74 11.87 0.20
CA GLN A 32 -1.84 11.00 -0.97
C GLN A 32 -0.72 11.30 -1.99
N PRO A 33 0.55 11.00 -1.64
CA PRO A 33 1.68 11.24 -2.53
C PRO A 33 1.70 10.25 -3.71
N ASP A 34 2.50 10.57 -4.74
CA ASP A 34 2.94 9.56 -5.68
C ASP A 34 4.09 8.72 -5.10
N PHE A 35 4.24 7.49 -5.58
CA PHE A 35 5.20 6.54 -5.02
C PHE A 35 6.64 7.09 -5.00
N TRP A 36 7.04 7.79 -6.06
CA TRP A 36 8.41 8.29 -6.22
C TRP A 36 8.63 9.71 -5.65
N ASP A 37 7.63 10.32 -5.01
CA ASP A 37 7.77 11.67 -4.43
C ASP A 37 8.85 11.75 -3.33
N PHE A 38 9.24 10.62 -2.74
CA PHE A 38 10.33 10.53 -1.75
C PHE A 38 11.73 10.61 -2.38
N LEU A 39 11.87 10.32 -3.68
CA LEU A 39 13.17 10.12 -4.34
C LEU A 39 14.14 11.30 -4.15
N PRO A 40 13.72 12.56 -4.19
CA PRO A 40 14.62 13.69 -3.97
C PRO A 40 15.39 13.66 -2.63
N ARG A 41 14.84 13.04 -1.59
CA ARG A 41 15.49 12.93 -0.27
C ARG A 41 16.79 12.12 -0.31
N TYR A 42 16.85 11.12 -1.16
CA TYR A 42 18.01 10.24 -1.31
C TYR A 42 19.09 10.80 -2.25
N SER A 43 18.80 11.93 -2.95
CA SER A 43 19.79 12.57 -3.82
C SER A 43 20.99 13.05 -3.02
N PRO A 44 22.23 12.78 -3.46
CA PRO A 44 23.45 13.23 -2.80
C PRO A 44 23.52 14.74 -2.56
N ASN A 45 22.85 15.53 -3.38
CA ASN A 45 22.83 16.99 -3.33
C ASN A 45 21.55 17.56 -2.70
N SER A 46 20.73 16.72 -2.08
CA SER A 46 19.45 17.16 -1.51
C SER A 46 19.64 17.98 -0.24
N SER A 47 19.11 19.18 -0.24
CA SER A 47 18.89 19.98 0.98
C SER A 47 17.54 19.66 1.66
N ILE A 48 16.72 18.81 1.03
CA ILE A 48 15.37 18.45 1.52
C ILE A 48 15.51 17.48 2.69
N LYS A 49 15.27 17.99 3.89
CA LYS A 49 15.26 17.21 5.14
C LYS A 49 13.86 16.88 5.64
N SER A 50 12.81 17.33 4.94
CA SER A 50 11.41 17.21 5.36
C SER A 50 10.55 16.58 4.27
N LEU A 51 9.40 16.08 4.73
CA LEU A 51 8.36 15.41 3.96
C LEU A 51 8.09 16.01 2.57
N SER A 52 8.27 15.21 1.53
CA SER A 52 7.89 15.54 0.16
C SER A 52 6.37 15.46 -0.11
N PHE A 53 5.55 15.43 0.95
CA PHE A 53 4.09 15.31 0.84
C PHE A 53 3.38 16.64 0.54
N SER A 54 4.11 17.75 0.41
CA SER A 54 3.56 19.10 0.45
C SER A 54 2.55 19.44 -0.66
N GLU A 55 2.52 18.69 -1.77
CA GLU A 55 1.65 19.03 -2.89
C GLU A 55 0.35 18.21 -2.99
N LYS A 56 0.18 17.20 -2.12
CA LYS A 56 -0.94 16.24 -2.20
C LYS A 56 -1.61 16.01 -0.85
N VAL A 57 -1.80 17.10 -0.12
CA VAL A 57 -2.55 17.12 1.14
C VAL A 57 -3.98 17.52 0.86
N ILE A 58 -4.91 16.65 1.23
CA ILE A 58 -6.34 16.91 1.14
C ILE A 58 -6.83 17.19 2.54
N LEU A 59 -7.24 18.42 2.82
CA LEU A 59 -7.94 18.75 4.06
C LEU A 59 -9.34 18.18 3.99
N LEU A 60 -9.69 17.44 5.01
CA LEU A 60 -10.99 16.80 5.11
C LEU A 60 -11.98 17.80 5.68
N GLY A 61 -13.16 17.88 5.06
CA GLY A 61 -14.25 18.74 5.51
C GLY A 61 -14.76 18.38 6.90
N GLU A 62 -15.60 19.22 7.49
CA GLU A 62 -16.12 19.08 8.86
C GLU A 62 -17.06 17.89 9.06
N ALA A 63 -17.64 17.34 8.00
CA ALA A 63 -18.59 16.24 8.08
C ALA A 63 -17.87 14.88 8.03
N VAL A 64 -17.56 14.34 9.21
CA VAL A 64 -17.05 12.97 9.39
C VAL A 64 -18.18 12.11 9.93
N TYR A 65 -18.57 11.09 9.17
CA TYR A 65 -19.56 10.10 9.60
C TYR A 65 -18.84 8.83 9.99
N GLU A 66 -19.13 8.33 11.19
CA GLU A 66 -18.60 7.07 11.68
C GLU A 66 -19.67 5.99 11.59
N PHE A 67 -19.33 4.85 11.00
CA PHE A 67 -20.22 3.71 10.84
C PHE A 67 -19.53 2.47 11.36
N THR A 68 -20.29 1.53 11.93
CA THR A 68 -19.86 0.14 11.97
C THR A 68 -19.92 -0.43 10.55
N ARG A 69 -19.30 -1.59 10.35
CA ARG A 69 -19.38 -2.30 9.06
C ARG A 69 -20.82 -2.60 8.68
N GLU A 70 -21.61 -3.09 9.63
CA GLU A 70 -23.01 -3.47 9.45
C GLU A 70 -23.86 -2.27 9.03
N GLN A 71 -23.72 -1.14 9.74
CA GLN A 71 -24.43 0.10 9.40
C GLN A 71 -24.09 0.58 7.99
N LEU A 72 -22.82 0.57 7.62
CA LEU A 72 -22.41 1.01 6.29
C LEU A 72 -22.90 0.06 5.18
N ILE A 73 -22.94 -1.25 5.45
CA ILE A 73 -23.50 -2.23 4.52
C ILE A 73 -25.01 -2.00 4.35
N GLU A 74 -25.75 -1.80 5.44
CA GLU A 74 -27.19 -1.50 5.39
C GLU A 74 -27.48 -0.26 4.55
N GLU A 75 -26.75 0.84 4.76
CA GLU A 75 -26.89 2.06 3.95
C GLU A 75 -26.60 1.80 2.47
N LEU A 76 -25.51 1.10 2.16
CA LEU A 76 -25.14 0.81 0.78
C LEU A 76 -26.12 -0.15 0.08
N LEU A 77 -26.77 -1.04 0.80
CA LEU A 77 -27.79 -1.94 0.22
C LEU A 77 -29.06 -1.21 -0.19
N THR A 78 -29.31 0.02 0.28
CA THR A 78 -30.42 0.86 -0.18
C THR A 78 -30.15 1.48 -1.56
N LEU A 79 -28.88 1.52 -1.99
CA LEU A 79 -28.46 2.13 -3.24
C LEU A 79 -28.50 1.13 -4.39
N THR A 80 -28.86 1.61 -5.58
CA THR A 80 -28.76 0.81 -6.80
C THR A 80 -27.31 0.43 -7.05
N ALA A 81 -27.06 -0.83 -7.36
CA ALA A 81 -25.75 -1.37 -7.64
C ALA A 81 -25.81 -2.35 -8.81
N SER A 82 -24.92 -2.17 -9.76
CA SER A 82 -24.79 -3.07 -10.91
C SER A 82 -23.33 -3.33 -11.23
N ARG A 83 -23.01 -4.60 -11.54
CA ARG A 83 -21.66 -4.98 -11.94
C ARG A 83 -21.28 -4.23 -13.22
N PRO A 84 -20.15 -3.48 -13.22
CA PRO A 84 -19.70 -2.78 -14.43
C PRO A 84 -19.31 -3.77 -15.53
N PRO A 85 -19.67 -3.50 -16.79
CA PRO A 85 -19.18 -4.27 -17.92
C PRO A 85 -17.72 -3.90 -18.20
N ILE A 86 -16.78 -4.76 -17.81
CA ILE A 86 -15.35 -4.47 -17.99
C ILE A 86 -14.76 -5.42 -19.04
N HIS A 87 -14.19 -4.84 -20.09
CA HIS A 87 -13.41 -5.54 -21.09
C HIS A 87 -11.91 -5.41 -20.75
N TRP A 88 -11.38 -6.41 -20.04
CA TRP A 88 -9.99 -6.45 -19.63
C TRP A 88 -9.06 -6.67 -20.81
N ALA A 89 -8.07 -5.78 -20.97
CA ALA A 89 -6.98 -6.00 -21.90
C ALA A 89 -6.00 -7.08 -21.36
N PRO A 90 -5.31 -7.80 -22.26
CA PRO A 90 -4.17 -8.63 -21.85
C PRO A 90 -3.12 -7.80 -21.14
N VAL A 91 -2.45 -8.41 -20.16
CA VAL A 91 -1.31 -7.77 -19.49
C VAL A 91 -0.11 -7.75 -20.43
N ASN A 92 0.58 -6.63 -20.51
CA ASN A 92 1.86 -6.56 -21.21
C ASN A 92 2.98 -7.09 -20.30
N GLU A 93 3.28 -8.38 -20.43
CA GLU A 93 4.31 -9.05 -19.63
C GLU A 93 5.73 -8.62 -20.00
N ASP A 94 5.99 -8.13 -21.22
CA ASP A 94 7.31 -7.67 -21.66
C ASP A 94 7.82 -6.53 -20.77
N LEU A 95 6.92 -5.63 -20.34
CA LEU A 95 7.27 -4.53 -19.42
C LEU A 95 7.64 -5.03 -18.02
N PHE A 96 7.14 -6.18 -17.61
CA PHE A 96 7.57 -6.82 -16.37
C PHE A 96 8.92 -7.52 -16.57
N VAL A 97 9.10 -8.22 -17.67
CA VAL A 97 10.36 -8.91 -18.03
C VAL A 97 11.51 -7.92 -18.03
N GLU A 98 11.33 -6.73 -18.61
CA GLU A 98 12.33 -5.63 -18.57
C GLU A 98 12.77 -5.32 -17.14
N GLN A 99 11.81 -5.11 -16.23
CA GLN A 99 12.10 -4.81 -14.83
C GLN A 99 12.75 -5.98 -14.10
N PHE A 100 12.30 -7.20 -14.38
CA PHE A 100 12.83 -8.42 -13.79
C PHE A 100 14.29 -8.65 -14.19
N LEU A 101 14.61 -8.56 -15.48
CA LEU A 101 15.97 -8.72 -16.00
C LEU A 101 16.89 -7.63 -15.45
N TRP A 102 16.46 -6.36 -15.46
CA TRP A 102 17.22 -5.28 -14.84
C TRP A 102 17.54 -5.58 -13.36
N SER A 103 16.57 -6.13 -12.63
CA SER A 103 16.74 -6.47 -11.21
C SER A 103 17.77 -7.59 -11.04
N GLN A 104 17.67 -8.66 -11.83
CA GLN A 104 18.61 -9.80 -11.76
C GLN A 104 20.04 -9.38 -12.14
N GLU A 105 20.22 -8.63 -13.21
CA GLU A 105 21.52 -8.09 -13.62
C GLU A 105 22.12 -7.16 -12.55
N SER A 106 21.29 -6.27 -12.01
CA SER A 106 21.74 -5.34 -10.95
C SER A 106 22.14 -6.06 -9.67
N MET A 107 21.43 -7.14 -9.28
CA MET A 107 21.78 -7.96 -8.12
C MET A 107 23.07 -8.76 -8.34
N ALA A 108 23.33 -9.20 -9.55
CA ALA A 108 24.56 -9.91 -9.90
C ALA A 108 25.82 -9.01 -9.90
N LEU A 109 25.63 -7.71 -10.16
CA LEU A 109 26.73 -6.74 -10.35
C LEU A 109 26.89 -5.74 -9.20
N SER A 110 26.01 -5.75 -8.22
CA SER A 110 26.01 -4.75 -7.14
C SER A 110 25.49 -5.31 -5.83
N GLU A 111 25.33 -4.44 -4.82
CA GLU A 111 24.77 -4.80 -3.52
C GLU A 111 23.23 -4.77 -3.48
N LEU A 112 22.56 -4.62 -4.62
CA LEU A 112 21.10 -4.70 -4.70
C LEU A 112 20.64 -6.10 -4.25
N LYS A 113 19.70 -6.15 -3.31
CA LYS A 113 19.17 -7.42 -2.77
C LYS A 113 17.73 -7.68 -3.16
N LYS A 114 16.92 -6.62 -3.33
CA LYS A 114 15.49 -6.74 -3.61
C LYS A 114 14.97 -5.55 -4.39
N THR A 115 14.03 -5.80 -5.29
CA THR A 115 13.19 -4.80 -5.96
C THR A 115 11.73 -5.24 -5.94
N VAL A 116 10.82 -4.31 -6.26
CA VAL A 116 9.40 -4.63 -6.44
C VAL A 116 8.92 -4.18 -7.82
N PRO A 117 9.20 -4.96 -8.87
CA PRO A 117 8.61 -4.78 -10.19
C PRO A 117 7.09 -4.86 -10.14
N ILE A 118 6.45 -4.17 -11.08
CA ILE A 118 5.00 -4.10 -11.16
C ILE A 118 4.49 -4.47 -12.55
N VAL A 119 3.23 -4.87 -12.62
CA VAL A 119 2.44 -4.94 -13.85
C VAL A 119 1.18 -4.12 -13.72
N GLU A 120 0.65 -3.70 -14.85
CA GLU A 120 -0.62 -3.00 -14.98
C GLU A 120 -1.56 -3.80 -15.86
N GLN A 121 -2.82 -3.88 -15.47
CA GLN A 121 -3.88 -4.37 -16.33
C GLN A 121 -4.96 -3.29 -16.46
N GLU A 122 -5.24 -2.90 -17.68
CA GLU A 122 -6.30 -1.95 -18.01
C GLU A 122 -7.57 -2.67 -18.42
N GLY A 123 -8.72 -2.02 -18.18
CA GLY A 123 -10.03 -2.47 -18.66
C GLY A 123 -10.84 -1.30 -19.16
N ARG A 124 -11.51 -1.47 -20.30
CA ARG A 124 -12.50 -0.50 -20.80
C ARG A 124 -13.86 -0.79 -20.19
N THR A 125 -14.58 0.26 -19.81
CA THR A 125 -15.86 0.14 -19.13
C THR A 125 -16.71 1.39 -19.36
N THR A 126 -17.94 1.37 -18.90
CA THR A 126 -18.76 2.57 -18.63
C THR A 126 -18.98 2.63 -17.13
N TRP A 127 -18.15 3.39 -16.44
CA TRP A 127 -18.19 3.51 -14.98
C TRP A 127 -19.20 4.56 -14.54
N ASN A 128 -20.07 4.21 -13.61
CA ASN A 128 -21.08 5.08 -13.06
C ASN A 128 -21.25 4.88 -11.54
N HIS A 129 -22.24 5.50 -10.92
CA HIS A 129 -22.53 5.36 -9.50
C HIS A 129 -22.92 3.92 -9.12
N ASP A 130 -23.68 3.21 -9.95
CA ASP A 130 -24.07 1.84 -9.69
C ASP A 130 -22.87 0.89 -9.71
N SER A 131 -21.88 1.16 -10.58
CA SER A 131 -20.59 0.45 -10.62
C SER A 131 -19.79 0.64 -9.33
N LEU A 132 -19.74 1.89 -8.83
CA LEU A 132 -19.12 2.23 -7.56
C LEU A 132 -19.80 1.51 -6.39
N ASN A 133 -21.13 1.59 -6.33
CA ASN A 133 -21.92 0.95 -5.28
C ASN A 133 -21.72 -0.58 -5.28
N TRP A 134 -21.70 -1.20 -6.47
CA TRP A 134 -21.40 -2.62 -6.61
C TRP A 134 -20.05 -2.99 -5.96
N CYS A 135 -19.00 -2.26 -6.31
CA CYS A 135 -17.68 -2.52 -5.78
C CYS A 135 -17.61 -2.28 -4.26
N LEU A 136 -18.25 -1.22 -3.75
CA LEU A 136 -18.32 -0.92 -2.31
C LEU A 136 -19.06 -2.02 -1.55
N GLN A 137 -20.23 -2.46 -2.03
CA GLN A 137 -21.00 -3.54 -1.41
C GLN A 137 -20.19 -4.84 -1.32
N ASN A 138 -19.40 -5.18 -2.36
CA ASN A 138 -18.55 -6.37 -2.34
C ASN A 138 -17.33 -6.18 -1.42
N LEU A 139 -16.69 -5.02 -1.48
CA LEU A 139 -15.52 -4.71 -0.68
C LEU A 139 -15.81 -4.74 0.82
N LEU A 140 -16.97 -4.29 1.26
CA LEU A 140 -17.37 -4.31 2.67
C LEU A 140 -17.78 -5.70 3.17
N LYS A 141 -18.06 -6.66 2.29
CA LYS A 141 -18.27 -8.07 2.67
C LYS A 141 -16.96 -8.81 2.98
N VAL A 142 -15.82 -8.19 2.72
CA VAL A 142 -14.50 -8.78 2.97
C VAL A 142 -14.25 -8.82 4.49
N GLU A 143 -14.39 -9.98 5.10
CA GLU A 143 -14.15 -10.22 6.53
C GLU A 143 -12.69 -10.53 6.87
N GLN A 144 -11.73 -9.88 6.19
CA GLN A 144 -10.34 -10.23 6.30
C GLN A 144 -9.52 -9.19 7.05
N GLN A 145 -8.35 -9.63 7.51
CA GLN A 145 -7.33 -8.73 8.01
C GLN A 145 -6.84 -7.81 6.89
N GLY A 146 -6.81 -6.52 7.17
CA GLY A 146 -6.48 -5.46 6.25
C GLY A 146 -7.41 -4.26 6.42
N TRP A 147 -7.24 -3.29 5.57
CA TRP A 147 -7.97 -2.02 5.66
C TRP A 147 -8.62 -1.70 4.33
N THR A 148 -9.94 -1.54 4.37
CA THR A 148 -10.73 -1.03 3.24
C THR A 148 -10.54 0.47 3.15
N TYR A 149 -10.27 0.96 1.95
CA TYR A 149 -10.02 2.37 1.70
C TYR A 149 -10.49 2.77 0.31
N GLY A 150 -10.73 4.04 0.12
CA GLY A 150 -11.06 4.60 -1.18
C GLY A 150 -11.13 6.13 -1.13
N PHE A 151 -10.98 6.71 -2.30
CA PHE A 151 -11.21 8.13 -2.54
C PHE A 151 -11.73 8.29 -3.96
N TRP A 152 -12.77 9.11 -4.12
CA TRP A 152 -13.30 9.42 -5.45
C TRP A 152 -13.93 10.81 -5.51
N GLN A 153 -13.81 11.41 -6.66
CA GLN A 153 -14.41 12.68 -7.00
C GLN A 153 -14.74 12.68 -8.50
N ASN A 154 -15.91 13.20 -8.89
CA ASN A 154 -16.31 13.32 -10.29
C ASN A 154 -16.11 12.02 -11.11
N ARG A 155 -16.60 10.88 -10.61
CA ARG A 155 -16.50 9.54 -11.20
C ARG A 155 -15.07 9.04 -11.47
N LYS A 156 -14.09 9.60 -10.80
CA LYS A 156 -12.70 9.19 -10.87
C LYS A 156 -12.15 8.97 -9.48
N GLY A 157 -11.39 7.90 -9.30
CA GLY A 157 -10.82 7.60 -8.00
C GLY A 157 -10.22 6.21 -7.90
N TYR A 158 -10.22 5.69 -6.69
CA TYR A 158 -9.74 4.34 -6.38
C TYR A 158 -10.50 3.73 -5.21
N LEU A 159 -10.54 2.39 -5.19
CA LEU A 159 -11.06 1.56 -4.10
C LEU A 159 -10.12 0.39 -3.88
N GLY A 160 -9.93 -0.04 -2.63
CA GLY A 160 -9.09 -1.17 -2.33
C GLY A 160 -9.23 -1.71 -0.92
N HIS A 161 -8.52 -2.83 -0.69
CA HIS A 161 -8.36 -3.47 0.61
C HIS A 161 -6.90 -3.86 0.80
N SER A 162 -6.16 -3.04 1.54
CA SER A 162 -4.72 -3.22 1.75
C SER A 162 -4.41 -4.02 3.00
N PRO A 163 -3.55 -5.04 2.93
CA PRO A 163 -2.99 -5.69 4.10
C PRO A 163 -1.71 -5.00 4.62
N GLU A 164 -1.20 -3.98 3.92
CA GLU A 164 0.11 -3.39 4.16
C GLU A 164 0.01 -2.22 5.13
N LEU A 165 0.40 -2.44 6.40
CA LEU A 165 0.48 -1.41 7.41
C LEU A 165 1.83 -0.69 7.33
N ILE A 166 1.79 0.62 7.09
CA ILE A 166 2.99 1.47 7.20
C ILE A 166 3.09 2.06 8.61
N ALA A 167 2.00 2.57 9.16
CA ALA A 167 1.98 3.14 10.49
C ALA A 167 0.58 3.11 11.10
N ASP A 168 0.51 2.83 12.40
CA ASP A 168 -0.65 3.07 13.25
C ASP A 168 -0.18 3.67 14.58
N TRP A 169 -0.51 4.94 14.80
CA TRP A 169 -0.17 5.66 16.02
C TRP A 169 -1.41 6.26 16.65
N SER A 170 -1.48 6.20 17.98
CA SER A 170 -2.57 6.78 18.77
C SER A 170 -2.02 7.67 19.88
N ALA A 171 -2.57 8.89 19.99
CA ALA A 171 -2.24 9.82 21.07
C ALA A 171 -2.65 9.29 22.44
N LYS A 172 -3.69 8.46 22.52
CA LYS A 172 -4.22 7.94 23.79
C LYS A 172 -3.20 7.12 24.56
N ASN A 173 -2.44 6.26 23.88
CA ASN A 173 -1.44 5.39 24.50
C ASN A 173 0.00 5.67 24.02
N GLN A 174 0.17 6.65 23.13
CA GLN A 174 1.45 7.04 22.53
C GLN A 174 2.21 5.84 21.92
N THR A 175 1.46 4.87 21.38
CA THR A 175 2.03 3.67 20.77
C THR A 175 2.04 3.81 19.27
N PHE A 176 3.19 3.50 18.67
CA PHE A 176 3.38 3.38 17.22
C PHE A 176 3.55 1.92 16.85
N SER A 177 2.88 1.49 15.80
CA SER A 177 2.97 0.14 15.25
C SER A 177 3.19 0.16 13.75
N THR A 178 4.01 -0.77 13.26
CA THR A 178 4.19 -1.09 11.84
C THR A 178 4.42 -2.59 11.69
N ALA A 179 4.43 -3.10 10.46
CA ALA A 179 4.67 -4.52 10.23
C ALA A 179 5.46 -4.78 8.96
N ALA A 180 6.35 -5.77 9.00
CA ALA A 180 6.88 -6.41 7.81
C ALA A 180 5.85 -7.42 7.31
N LEU A 181 5.42 -7.30 6.06
CA LEU A 181 4.53 -8.24 5.39
C LEU A 181 5.15 -8.59 4.03
N ALA A 182 5.71 -9.80 3.90
CA ALA A 182 6.37 -10.23 2.68
C ALA A 182 6.36 -11.75 2.56
N GLY A 183 6.69 -12.24 1.36
CA GLY A 183 6.55 -13.64 1.02
C GLY A 183 5.08 -14.00 0.78
N THR A 184 4.78 -14.55 -0.40
CA THR A 184 3.40 -14.80 -0.81
C THR A 184 3.16 -16.28 -1.04
N PHE A 185 2.16 -16.82 -0.35
CA PHE A 185 1.70 -18.20 -0.47
C PHE A 185 0.24 -18.28 -0.91
N LYS A 186 -0.18 -19.47 -1.32
CA LYS A 186 -1.60 -19.79 -1.45
C LYS A 186 -2.31 -19.69 -0.09
N PRO A 187 -3.61 -19.39 -0.06
CA PRO A 187 -4.32 -19.16 1.21
C PRO A 187 -4.33 -20.38 2.13
N ASP A 188 -4.33 -21.57 1.56
CA ASP A 188 -4.40 -22.88 2.20
C ASP A 188 -3.05 -23.57 2.38
N ILE A 189 -1.94 -22.85 2.24
CA ILE A 189 -0.59 -23.40 2.43
C ILE A 189 -0.46 -24.05 3.81
N ASP A 190 0.10 -25.26 3.84
CA ASP A 190 0.51 -25.89 5.08
C ASP A 190 1.64 -25.06 5.74
N GLU A 191 1.49 -24.75 7.00
CA GLU A 191 2.45 -23.90 7.71
C GLU A 191 3.84 -24.53 7.75
N SER A 192 3.94 -25.84 7.89
CA SER A 192 5.22 -26.54 7.88
C SER A 192 5.91 -26.48 6.52
N VAL A 193 5.15 -26.38 5.43
CA VAL A 193 5.67 -26.18 4.06
C VAL A 193 6.12 -24.74 3.87
N ALA A 194 5.33 -23.76 4.33
CA ALA A 194 5.68 -22.35 4.26
C ALA A 194 7.03 -22.09 4.96
N TRP A 195 7.23 -22.65 6.17
CA TRP A 195 8.47 -22.50 6.94
C TRP A 195 9.70 -23.20 6.33
N LYS A 196 9.52 -24.09 5.34
CA LYS A 196 10.63 -24.72 4.59
C LYS A 196 11.05 -23.92 3.34
N ASP A 197 10.24 -22.98 2.91
CA ASP A 197 10.53 -22.15 1.74
C ASP A 197 11.58 -21.09 2.09
N GLN A 198 12.85 -21.39 1.79
CA GLN A 198 13.98 -20.53 2.14
C GLN A 198 13.95 -19.22 1.35
N LYS A 199 13.60 -19.23 0.06
CA LYS A 199 13.49 -18.02 -0.77
C LYS A 199 12.51 -17.02 -0.14
N THR A 200 11.34 -17.50 0.27
CA THR A 200 10.28 -16.65 0.84
C THR A 200 10.65 -16.12 2.22
N LYS A 201 11.38 -16.93 3.03
CA LYS A 201 11.93 -16.46 4.31
C LYS A 201 12.98 -15.37 4.11
N ASP A 202 13.94 -15.57 3.21
CA ASP A 202 14.99 -14.60 2.92
C ASP A 202 14.39 -13.28 2.40
N GLU A 203 13.34 -13.36 1.59
CA GLU A 203 12.58 -12.17 1.17
C GLU A 203 11.97 -11.42 2.35
N HIS A 204 11.38 -12.15 3.30
CA HIS A 204 10.77 -11.55 4.49
C HIS A 204 11.81 -10.94 5.43
N GLU A 205 12.94 -11.61 5.65
CA GLU A 205 14.05 -11.10 6.45
C GLU A 205 14.60 -9.77 5.91
N ILE A 206 14.69 -9.61 4.58
CA ILE A 206 15.09 -8.33 3.96
C ILE A 206 14.11 -7.21 4.36
N VAL A 207 12.81 -7.48 4.43
CA VAL A 207 11.82 -6.47 4.83
C VAL A 207 11.90 -6.15 6.31
N ILE A 208 12.17 -7.16 7.16
CA ILE A 208 12.42 -6.96 8.60
C ILE A 208 13.67 -6.08 8.80
N GLU A 209 14.79 -6.42 8.15
CA GLU A 209 16.04 -5.65 8.19
C GLU A 209 15.80 -4.19 7.81
N ASP A 210 15.11 -3.96 6.69
CA ASP A 210 14.83 -2.63 6.21
C ASP A 210 13.98 -1.80 7.18
N ILE A 211 12.87 -2.33 7.67
CA ILE A 211 11.99 -1.63 8.62
C ILE A 211 12.76 -1.30 9.91
N PHE A 212 13.48 -2.27 10.46
CA PHE A 212 14.25 -2.08 11.68
C PHE A 212 15.32 -0.99 11.53
N GLU A 213 16.07 -0.98 10.42
CA GLU A 213 17.06 0.05 10.13
C GLU A 213 16.42 1.44 9.95
N GLN A 214 15.26 1.53 9.31
CA GLN A 214 14.57 2.81 9.18
C GLN A 214 14.04 3.32 10.53
N LEU A 215 13.46 2.47 11.35
CA LEU A 215 13.04 2.85 12.70
C LEU A 215 14.21 3.39 13.53
N LYS A 216 15.41 2.80 13.41
CA LYS A 216 16.63 3.26 14.10
C LYS A 216 17.11 4.64 13.67
N THR A 217 16.71 5.15 12.53
CA THR A 217 17.06 6.53 12.12
C THR A 217 16.36 7.59 12.98
N VAL A 218 15.27 7.22 13.66
CA VAL A 218 14.44 8.11 14.49
C VAL A 218 14.50 7.70 15.98
N LEU A 219 14.71 6.42 16.25
CA LEU A 219 14.55 5.79 17.58
C LEU A 219 15.82 5.06 17.99
N SER A 220 16.00 4.81 19.30
CA SER A 220 17.01 3.87 19.76
C SER A 220 16.53 2.42 19.55
N ALA A 221 17.45 1.51 19.24
CA ALA A 221 17.14 0.10 19.03
C ALA A 221 16.42 -0.56 20.22
N LYS A 222 16.70 -0.09 21.45
CA LYS A 222 16.10 -0.61 22.69
C LYS A 222 14.60 -0.28 22.84
N GLN A 223 14.10 0.72 22.12
CA GLN A 223 12.69 1.10 22.16
C GLN A 223 11.84 0.25 21.21
N ILE A 224 12.48 -0.42 20.24
CA ILE A 224 11.79 -1.17 19.21
C ILE A 224 11.52 -2.58 19.70
N LYS A 225 10.25 -2.92 19.88
CA LYS A 225 9.79 -4.28 20.20
C LYS A 225 9.40 -4.97 18.88
N GLN A 226 9.99 -6.12 18.61
CA GLN A 226 9.72 -6.93 17.43
C GLN A 226 9.07 -8.25 17.85
N SER A 227 8.00 -8.67 17.20
CA SER A 227 7.38 -9.98 17.43
C SER A 227 8.18 -11.11 16.77
N HIS A 228 7.87 -12.36 17.11
CA HIS A 228 8.24 -13.48 16.25
C HIS A 228 7.48 -13.38 14.93
N THR A 229 8.11 -13.86 13.85
CA THR A 229 7.44 -14.00 12.55
C THR A 229 6.37 -15.08 12.62
N TYR A 230 5.22 -14.85 12.00
CA TYR A 230 4.13 -15.81 11.89
C TYR A 230 3.48 -15.77 10.50
N LEU A 231 2.74 -16.81 10.17
CA LEU A 231 2.01 -16.89 8.91
C LEU A 231 0.64 -16.22 9.07
N GLN A 232 0.47 -15.06 8.43
CA GLN A 232 -0.81 -14.38 8.37
C GLN A 232 -1.62 -14.89 7.19
N ARG A 233 -2.80 -15.43 7.46
CA ARG A 233 -3.74 -15.90 6.45
C ARG A 233 -4.71 -14.80 6.06
N LEU A 234 -4.79 -14.54 4.75
CA LEU A 234 -5.80 -13.68 4.14
C LEU A 234 -6.69 -14.58 3.27
N ALA A 235 -7.91 -14.13 2.86
CA ALA A 235 -8.84 -15.01 2.12
C ALA A 235 -8.26 -15.59 0.82
N HIS A 236 -7.39 -14.86 0.15
CA HIS A 236 -6.90 -15.26 -1.16
C HIS A 236 -5.39 -15.50 -1.22
N LEU A 237 -4.67 -15.19 -0.16
CA LEU A 237 -3.21 -15.32 -0.05
C LEU A 237 -2.81 -15.44 1.41
N SER A 238 -1.63 -16.02 1.68
CA SER A 238 -0.98 -15.98 2.98
C SER A 238 0.38 -15.32 2.87
N HIS A 239 0.85 -14.69 3.94
CA HIS A 239 2.14 -13.98 3.99
C HIS A 239 2.83 -14.24 5.33
N PHE A 240 4.16 -14.20 5.36
CA PHE A 240 4.86 -14.00 6.61
C PHE A 240 4.65 -12.58 7.12
N LYS A 241 4.47 -12.47 8.44
CA LYS A 241 4.31 -11.17 9.11
C LYS A 241 5.15 -11.11 10.38
N THR A 242 5.74 -9.92 10.60
CA THR A 242 6.45 -9.55 11.82
C THR A 242 6.00 -8.17 12.25
N ASP A 243 5.48 -8.05 13.45
CA ASP A 243 5.00 -6.77 13.97
C ASP A 243 6.12 -6.03 14.71
N PHE A 244 6.14 -4.70 14.58
CA PHE A 244 6.99 -3.79 15.33
C PHE A 244 6.13 -2.84 16.14
N THR A 245 6.49 -2.63 17.40
CA THR A 245 5.77 -1.74 18.31
C THR A 245 6.75 -0.88 19.08
N VAL A 246 6.42 0.40 19.24
CA VAL A 246 7.21 1.38 19.99
C VAL A 246 6.28 2.20 20.86
N GLU A 247 6.60 2.35 22.14
CA GLU A 247 5.84 3.12 23.12
C GLU A 247 6.49 4.50 23.37
N GLY A 248 5.71 5.46 23.85
CA GLY A 248 6.19 6.81 24.19
C GLY A 248 6.49 7.67 22.96
N ILE A 249 5.81 7.42 21.84
CA ILE A 249 6.01 8.17 20.61
C ILE A 249 5.10 9.39 20.58
N LEU A 250 5.69 10.56 20.35
CA LEU A 250 4.97 11.81 20.17
C LEU A 250 4.46 11.95 18.72
N PHE A 251 3.50 12.84 18.52
CA PHE A 251 2.86 13.07 17.21
C PHE A 251 3.88 13.35 16.09
N GLU A 252 4.81 14.28 16.32
CA GLU A 252 5.82 14.66 15.32
C GLU A 252 6.77 13.48 14.99
N GLN A 253 7.07 12.64 15.98
CA GLN A 253 7.85 11.43 15.74
C GLN A 253 7.06 10.41 14.92
N ALA A 254 5.75 10.26 15.16
CA ALA A 254 4.90 9.37 14.36
C ALA A 254 4.87 9.78 12.89
N ILE A 255 4.75 11.08 12.60
CA ILE A 255 4.83 11.63 11.24
C ILE A 255 6.18 11.32 10.60
N LYS A 256 7.27 11.55 11.35
CA LYS A 256 8.61 11.25 10.84
C LYS A 256 8.83 9.76 10.58
N LEU A 257 8.23 8.89 11.40
CA LEU A 257 8.29 7.45 11.19
C LEU A 257 7.54 7.01 9.92
N VAL A 258 6.38 7.58 9.61
CA VAL A 258 5.70 7.35 8.32
C VAL A 258 6.61 7.72 7.16
N ASP A 259 7.27 8.86 7.24
CA ASP A 259 8.16 9.36 6.20
C ASP A 259 9.35 8.42 5.95
N VAL A 260 10.08 8.05 7.00
CA VAL A 260 11.27 7.19 6.83
C VAL A 260 10.92 5.75 6.44
N LEU A 261 9.73 5.27 6.78
CA LEU A 261 9.28 3.93 6.39
C LEU A 261 8.91 3.80 4.91
N HIS A 262 8.62 4.90 4.21
CA HIS A 262 8.31 4.80 2.78
C HIS A 262 9.52 5.05 1.88
N PRO A 263 9.71 4.17 0.87
CA PRO A 263 9.09 2.87 0.64
C PRO A 263 9.79 1.77 1.45
N THR A 264 9.04 0.89 2.08
CA THR A 264 9.65 -0.32 2.66
C THR A 264 10.19 -1.24 1.56
N ALA A 265 11.08 -2.16 1.91
CA ALA A 265 11.55 -3.19 0.98
C ALA A 265 10.43 -4.13 0.50
N ALA A 266 9.26 -4.12 1.17
CA ALA A 266 8.05 -4.81 0.69
C ALA A 266 7.44 -4.15 -0.55
N LEU A 267 7.67 -2.84 -0.75
CA LEU A 267 7.06 -2.03 -1.80
C LEU A 267 8.05 -1.40 -2.77
N GLY A 268 9.34 -1.33 -2.41
CA GLY A 268 10.37 -0.59 -3.13
C GLY A 268 11.62 -1.37 -3.46
N VAL A 269 12.77 -0.78 -3.16
CA VAL A 269 14.11 -1.27 -3.49
C VAL A 269 14.94 -1.39 -2.21
N PHE A 270 15.74 -2.45 -2.07
CA PHE A 270 16.65 -2.63 -0.95
C PHE A 270 18.03 -3.13 -1.39
N PRO A 271 19.15 -2.57 -0.86
CA PRO A 271 19.20 -1.47 0.11
C PRO A 271 18.74 -0.14 -0.49
N ARG A 272 18.33 0.80 0.37
CA ARG A 272 17.78 2.10 -0.02
C ARG A 272 18.91 3.05 -0.43
N ARG A 273 19.42 2.88 -1.65
CA ARG A 273 20.43 3.76 -2.25
C ARG A 273 19.84 4.57 -3.39
N TYR A 274 20.26 5.82 -3.49
CA TYR A 274 19.77 6.74 -4.51
C TYR A 274 19.93 6.20 -5.93
N GLU A 275 21.10 5.64 -6.25
CA GLU A 275 21.41 5.09 -7.57
C GLU A 275 20.48 3.94 -7.97
N PHE A 276 20.06 3.08 -7.01
CA PHE A 276 19.12 2.00 -7.27
C PHE A 276 17.69 2.55 -7.49
N PHE A 277 17.26 3.45 -6.62
CA PHE A 277 15.97 4.11 -6.77
C PHE A 277 15.86 4.87 -8.09
N GLN A 278 16.89 5.67 -8.42
CA GLN A 278 16.93 6.49 -9.62
C GLN A 278 16.80 5.63 -10.88
N LYS A 279 17.63 4.60 -11.01
CA LYS A 279 17.60 3.71 -12.19
C LYS A 279 16.28 2.95 -12.29
N PHE A 280 15.81 2.38 -11.16
CA PHE A 280 14.58 1.61 -11.14
C PHE A 280 13.35 2.46 -11.46
N SER A 281 13.28 3.69 -10.94
CA SER A 281 12.17 4.62 -11.20
C SER A 281 12.04 5.04 -12.66
N GLN A 282 13.12 4.95 -13.45
CA GLN A 282 13.14 5.31 -14.88
C GLN A 282 12.63 4.19 -15.79
N LEU A 283 12.48 2.95 -15.29
CA LEU A 283 11.90 1.88 -16.07
C LEU A 283 10.46 2.21 -16.45
N LYS A 284 10.11 1.92 -17.70
CA LYS A 284 8.88 2.42 -18.34
C LYS A 284 7.61 2.24 -17.51
N LEU A 285 7.43 1.08 -16.88
CA LEU A 285 6.22 0.81 -16.09
C LEU A 285 6.29 1.47 -14.70
N GLN A 286 7.48 1.64 -14.13
CA GLN A 286 7.66 2.33 -12.86
C GLN A 286 7.27 3.81 -12.95
N THR A 287 7.47 4.47 -14.10
CA THR A 287 7.03 5.86 -14.31
C THR A 287 5.49 6.00 -14.31
N ARG A 288 4.76 4.91 -14.56
CA ARG A 288 3.29 4.87 -14.57
C ARG A 288 2.69 4.53 -13.20
N ARG A 289 3.50 4.20 -12.22
CA ARG A 289 3.08 3.70 -10.91
C ARG A 289 2.21 4.69 -10.13
N LYS A 290 2.45 6.01 -10.29
CA LYS A 290 1.70 7.08 -9.61
C LYS A 290 1.53 6.78 -8.11
N THR A 291 0.29 6.78 -7.61
CA THR A 291 -0.05 6.50 -6.21
C THR A 291 -0.06 5.01 -5.84
N PHE A 292 0.09 4.07 -6.80
CA PHE A 292 0.13 2.65 -6.46
C PHE A 292 1.30 2.31 -5.55
N ALA A 293 1.00 1.67 -4.42
CA ALA A 293 1.92 1.33 -3.32
C ALA A 293 2.53 2.53 -2.58
N ALA A 294 2.10 3.78 -2.88
CA ALA A 294 2.42 4.93 -2.05
C ALA A 294 1.71 4.88 -0.70
N PRO A 295 2.19 5.59 0.33
CA PRO A 295 1.49 5.67 1.60
C PRO A 295 0.22 6.51 1.47
N LEU A 296 -0.93 5.93 1.82
CA LEU A 296 -2.15 6.67 2.08
C LEU A 296 -2.22 6.93 3.57
N THR A 297 -2.05 8.16 3.98
CA THR A 297 -1.93 8.52 5.39
C THR A 297 -3.07 9.41 5.85
N PHE A 298 -3.83 8.93 6.82
CA PHE A 298 -4.82 9.71 7.55
C PHE A 298 -4.17 10.31 8.80
N ILE A 299 -4.31 11.61 9.00
CA ILE A 299 -3.76 12.34 10.13
C ILE A 299 -4.87 13.10 10.83
N SER A 300 -4.92 12.96 12.14
CA SER A 300 -5.74 13.78 13.05
C SER A 300 -4.93 14.06 14.32
N PRO A 301 -5.37 14.98 15.20
CA PRO A 301 -4.70 15.24 16.48
C PRO A 301 -4.53 13.98 17.36
N GLU A 302 -5.44 13.00 17.19
CA GLU A 302 -5.48 11.80 18.04
C GLU A 302 -4.84 10.57 17.38
N SER A 303 -4.58 10.60 16.07
CA SER A 303 -4.07 9.43 15.33
C SER A 303 -3.31 9.77 14.07
N VAL A 304 -2.32 8.94 13.77
CA VAL A 304 -1.65 8.87 12.47
C VAL A 304 -1.79 7.45 11.98
N PHE A 305 -2.47 7.26 10.86
CA PHE A 305 -2.71 5.95 10.29
C PHE A 305 -2.31 5.92 8.82
N SER A 306 -1.43 5.00 8.45
CA SER A 306 -0.87 4.92 7.09
C SER A 306 -0.83 3.49 6.58
N ILE A 307 -1.29 3.30 5.35
CA ILE A 307 -1.25 2.02 4.63
C ILE A 307 -0.60 2.18 3.27
N GLY A 308 0.03 1.12 2.77
CA GLY A 308 0.45 1.06 1.38
C GLY A 308 -0.75 0.91 0.45
N MET A 309 -0.89 1.77 -0.56
CA MET A 309 -2.00 1.74 -1.53
C MET A 309 -1.87 0.58 -2.51
N ILE A 310 -2.04 -0.64 -2.04
CA ILE A 310 -2.03 -1.87 -2.85
C ILE A 310 -3.39 -2.57 -2.81
N ARG A 311 -3.57 -3.58 -3.66
CA ARG A 311 -4.82 -4.34 -3.78
C ARG A 311 -6.01 -3.44 -4.07
N ASN A 312 -5.86 -2.56 -5.05
CA ASN A 312 -6.85 -1.55 -5.43
C ASN A 312 -7.16 -1.57 -6.91
N LEU A 313 -8.29 -0.97 -7.23
CA LEU A 313 -8.75 -0.61 -8.55
C LEU A 313 -8.73 0.93 -8.65
N PHE A 314 -8.07 1.46 -9.66
CA PHE A 314 -8.26 2.84 -10.10
C PHE A 314 -9.36 2.86 -11.15
N PHE A 315 -10.18 3.89 -11.15
CA PHE A 315 -11.28 4.04 -12.11
C PHE A 315 -11.46 5.46 -12.59
N SER A 316 -11.94 5.58 -13.82
CA SER A 316 -12.47 6.76 -14.46
C SER A 316 -13.77 6.41 -15.20
N GLU A 317 -14.41 7.35 -15.89
CA GLU A 317 -15.67 7.11 -16.58
C GLU A 317 -15.61 5.97 -17.63
N ASP A 318 -14.47 5.79 -18.27
CA ASP A 318 -14.28 4.88 -19.41
C ASP A 318 -13.21 3.80 -19.20
N CYS A 319 -12.47 3.88 -18.10
CA CYS A 319 -11.30 3.03 -17.86
C CYS A 319 -11.17 2.61 -16.41
N VAL A 320 -10.71 1.39 -16.20
CA VAL A 320 -10.26 0.87 -14.92
C VAL A 320 -8.86 0.32 -15.03
N GLN A 321 -8.09 0.38 -13.94
CA GLN A 321 -6.70 -0.10 -13.89
C GLN A 321 -6.45 -0.85 -12.58
N ILE A 322 -5.79 -2.00 -12.68
CA ILE A 322 -5.28 -2.77 -11.53
C ILE A 322 -3.78 -2.93 -11.68
N PHE A 323 -3.04 -2.50 -10.65
CA PHE A 323 -1.63 -2.79 -10.53
C PHE A 323 -1.39 -3.98 -9.60
N SER A 324 -0.33 -4.73 -9.87
CA SER A 324 0.23 -5.69 -8.92
C SER A 324 1.74 -5.66 -8.96
N GLY A 325 2.38 -5.91 -7.82
CA GLY A 325 3.83 -5.99 -7.68
C GLY A 325 4.24 -7.25 -6.93
N CYS A 326 5.44 -7.75 -7.19
CA CYS A 326 6.06 -8.85 -6.45
C CYS A 326 7.48 -8.51 -6.04
N GLY A 327 7.94 -9.09 -4.94
CA GLY A 327 9.32 -8.96 -4.50
C GLY A 327 10.25 -9.83 -5.32
N VAL A 328 11.16 -9.22 -6.07
CA VAL A 328 12.20 -9.93 -6.82
C VAL A 328 13.50 -9.89 -6.04
N THR A 329 14.08 -11.06 -5.82
CA THR A 329 15.41 -11.31 -5.23
C THR A 329 16.27 -12.10 -6.21
N ALA A 330 17.54 -12.33 -5.89
CA ALA A 330 18.43 -13.14 -6.75
C ALA A 330 17.93 -14.57 -6.98
N ALA A 331 17.13 -15.12 -6.05
CA ALA A 331 16.54 -16.46 -6.16
C ALA A 331 15.17 -16.48 -6.88
N SER A 332 14.70 -15.36 -7.38
CA SER A 332 13.40 -15.27 -8.06
C SER A 332 13.44 -15.88 -9.46
N GLU A 333 12.36 -16.59 -9.79
CA GLU A 333 12.13 -17.18 -11.12
C GLU A 333 11.01 -16.43 -11.83
N LEU A 334 11.24 -15.98 -13.06
CA LEU A 334 10.30 -15.16 -13.85
C LEU A 334 8.89 -15.76 -13.90
N LYS A 335 8.78 -17.07 -14.18
CA LYS A 335 7.48 -17.75 -14.27
C LYS A 335 6.71 -17.74 -12.96
N SER A 336 7.39 -17.91 -11.84
CA SER A 336 6.79 -17.91 -10.49
C SER A 336 6.28 -16.52 -10.14
N GLU A 337 7.05 -15.47 -10.46
CA GLU A 337 6.69 -14.09 -10.20
C GLU A 337 5.48 -13.63 -11.05
N LEU A 338 5.42 -14.01 -12.34
CA LEU A 338 4.26 -13.75 -13.20
C LEU A 338 2.98 -14.39 -12.64
N GLN A 339 3.07 -15.63 -12.13
CA GLN A 339 1.94 -16.30 -11.48
C GLN A 339 1.50 -15.60 -10.18
N GLU A 340 2.45 -15.08 -9.40
CA GLU A 340 2.14 -14.31 -8.19
C GLU A 340 1.40 -13.02 -8.53
N LEU A 341 1.87 -12.29 -9.53
CA LEU A 341 1.25 -11.06 -10.02
C LEU A 341 -0.20 -11.31 -10.49
N ASP A 342 -0.43 -12.41 -11.20
CA ASP A 342 -1.77 -12.77 -11.66
C ASP A 342 -2.70 -13.12 -10.50
N ARG A 343 -2.24 -13.90 -9.52
CA ARG A 343 -3.01 -14.18 -8.30
C ARG A 343 -3.39 -12.90 -7.55
N LYS A 344 -2.48 -11.92 -7.46
CA LYS A 344 -2.74 -10.64 -6.80
C LYS A 344 -3.81 -9.82 -7.53
N ARG A 345 -3.78 -9.75 -8.88
CA ARG A 345 -4.83 -9.07 -9.66
C ARG A 345 -6.18 -9.78 -9.56
N THR A 346 -6.16 -11.11 -9.64
CA THR A 346 -7.37 -11.94 -9.48
C THR A 346 -8.00 -11.73 -8.10
N ALA A 347 -7.19 -11.64 -7.04
CA ALA A 347 -7.69 -11.33 -5.69
C ALA A 347 -8.40 -9.96 -5.65
N VAL A 348 -7.84 -8.93 -6.28
CA VAL A 348 -8.50 -7.60 -6.37
C VAL A 348 -9.84 -7.70 -7.09
N LYS A 349 -9.89 -8.39 -8.23
CA LYS A 349 -11.14 -8.59 -8.96
C LYS A 349 -12.19 -9.33 -8.12
N LYS A 350 -11.79 -10.34 -7.35
CA LYS A 350 -12.70 -11.10 -6.48
C LYS A 350 -13.27 -10.25 -5.36
N ILE A 351 -12.44 -9.50 -4.62
CA ILE A 351 -12.92 -8.69 -3.49
C ILE A 351 -13.85 -7.54 -3.93
N LEU A 352 -13.72 -7.09 -5.18
CA LEU A 352 -14.57 -6.05 -5.77
C LEU A 352 -15.78 -6.61 -6.54
N GLY A 353 -15.97 -7.94 -6.59
CA GLY A 353 -17.04 -8.57 -7.35
C GLY A 353 -16.90 -8.44 -8.87
N LEU A 354 -15.66 -8.29 -9.36
CA LEU A 354 -15.32 -8.08 -10.77
C LEU A 354 -14.74 -9.32 -11.47
N ALA A 355 -14.48 -10.41 -10.71
CA ALA A 355 -14.03 -11.67 -11.30
C ALA A 355 -15.18 -12.29 -12.13
N ASN A 356 -14.85 -12.89 -13.27
CA ASN A 356 -15.81 -13.78 -13.96
C ASN A 356 -15.88 -15.08 -13.15
N ASP A 357 -17.08 -15.60 -12.98
CA ASP A 357 -17.34 -16.91 -12.40
C ASP A 357 -16.68 -18.02 -13.22
#